data_2d4c24fb587d6cad9b5fad8b934cdc7b
#
_entry.id   2d4c24fb587d6cad9b5fad8b934cdc7b
#
_cell.length_a   1.000
_cell.length_b   1.000
_cell.length_c   1.000
_cell.angle_alpha   90.00
_cell.angle_beta   90.00
_cell.angle_gamma   90.00
#
_symmetry.space_group_name_H-M   'P 1'
#
loop_
_entity.id
_entity.type
_entity.pdbx_description
1 polymer ?
#
loop_
_entity_poly.entity_id
_entity_poly.type
_entity_poly.pdbx_seq_one_letter_code
_entity_poly.pdbx_strand_id
1 'polypeptide(L)'
;MSRGTVSMLWKFGLMVLVGAVIFFIPAPEGVDPRGMHMLGIFVATILGLILQPLPTPSVALIGLATAMITGAMDVKSGEALSGFSNSAVLLIVAAFFIADGFLLTGLGRRVALMFLRVLGKSPLGIAYGMAVTDLLLAPATPSNTARAGGVIYPIVRSVAEVQGSTPDTDESRRKLGSYLTFTAAHVNVITSAMFITAMAGNPLAVASAEKLGVHISWGQWALAALIPGLVSLAVVPWLLMKVYPPTLKSTPEAPTMARSELQKMGSMTRGEIIMAATFVLLLLLWVFGTAIGVNATTAAFVGIAVLLVTKVLTWNDMAKNGSAWNTLIFFAVLVGMAENLNNLGVITWIGSVVSGVVGGMPWAVAFAILALVYFYAHYMFASNTAQIVAMYGVFLGAAITAGAPPMFAALALGFIGNLFGAISHYASGPSGVVYGSGYVKVSEWFKVAFIMSVAIIVIWTVVGSGWMWVLGDLAM
;
A
#
# COMPACT_ATOMS: atom_id res chain seq x y z
N MET A 1 11.72 -32.01 18.55
CA MET A 1 11.38 -30.95 17.55
C MET A 1 11.84 -29.60 18.11
N SER A 2 12.46 -28.76 17.28
CA SER A 2 12.81 -27.39 17.68
C SER A 2 11.56 -26.55 17.96
N ARG A 3 11.65 -25.52 18.82
CA ARG A 3 10.54 -24.59 19.08
C ARG A 3 10.00 -23.97 17.79
N GLY A 4 10.87 -23.74 16.80
CA GLY A 4 10.49 -23.22 15.49
C GLY A 4 9.64 -24.20 14.67
N THR A 5 9.97 -25.49 14.69
CA THR A 5 9.21 -26.54 14.00
C THR A 5 7.81 -26.73 14.59
N VAL A 6 7.69 -26.70 15.92
CA VAL A 6 6.39 -26.76 16.62
C VAL A 6 5.56 -25.52 16.28
N SER A 7 6.17 -24.32 16.27
CA SER A 7 5.49 -23.08 15.86
C SER A 7 4.97 -23.15 14.43
N MET A 8 5.72 -23.71 13.50
CA MET A 8 5.31 -23.86 12.11
C MET A 8 4.14 -24.83 11.95
N LEU A 9 4.21 -25.98 12.62
CA LEU A 9 3.17 -27.03 12.50
C LEU A 9 1.80 -26.61 12.99
N TRP A 10 1.71 -25.92 14.14
CA TRP A 10 0.41 -25.46 14.63
C TRP A 10 -0.23 -24.42 13.72
N LYS A 11 0.60 -23.53 13.10
CA LYS A 11 0.12 -22.53 12.13
C LYS A 11 -0.48 -23.22 10.90
N PHE A 12 0.22 -24.22 10.35
CA PHE A 12 -0.33 -25.05 9.27
C PHE A 12 -1.60 -25.80 9.68
N GLY A 13 -1.59 -26.38 10.88
CA GLY A 13 -2.77 -27.06 11.42
C GLY A 13 -4.01 -26.15 11.49
N LEU A 14 -3.82 -24.91 11.96
CA LEU A 14 -4.88 -23.93 12.01
C LEU A 14 -5.39 -23.54 10.61
N MET A 15 -4.48 -23.28 9.67
CA MET A 15 -4.84 -22.97 8.28
C MET A 15 -5.68 -24.09 7.65
N VAL A 16 -5.22 -25.33 7.77
CA VAL A 16 -5.90 -26.51 7.21
C VAL A 16 -7.25 -26.71 7.89
N LEU A 17 -7.32 -26.58 9.23
CA LEU A 17 -8.57 -26.74 9.96
C LEU A 17 -9.62 -25.71 9.51
N VAL A 18 -9.27 -24.42 9.50
CA VAL A 18 -10.20 -23.35 9.10
C VAL A 18 -10.62 -23.53 7.63
N GLY A 19 -9.66 -23.80 6.74
CA GLY A 19 -9.94 -24.07 5.33
C GLY A 19 -10.84 -25.26 5.12
N ALA A 20 -10.59 -26.39 5.81
CA ALA A 20 -11.38 -27.59 5.71
C ALA A 20 -12.82 -27.40 6.24
N VAL A 21 -12.99 -26.68 7.36
CA VAL A 21 -14.32 -26.36 7.87
C VAL A 21 -15.16 -25.65 6.79
N ILE A 22 -14.59 -24.63 6.14
CA ILE A 22 -15.30 -23.88 5.09
C ILE A 22 -15.50 -24.74 3.85
N PHE A 23 -14.51 -25.50 3.45
CA PHE A 23 -14.51 -26.36 2.26
C PHE A 23 -15.68 -27.36 2.24
N PHE A 24 -16.03 -27.92 3.40
CA PHE A 24 -17.12 -28.89 3.54
C PHE A 24 -18.49 -28.26 3.86
N ILE A 25 -18.61 -26.93 3.94
CA ILE A 25 -19.93 -26.30 4.05
C ILE A 25 -20.66 -26.44 2.71
N PRO A 26 -21.92 -26.89 2.70
CA PRO A 26 -22.72 -26.94 1.48
C PRO A 26 -22.81 -25.58 0.81
N ALA A 27 -22.75 -25.53 -0.52
CA ALA A 27 -22.85 -24.27 -1.26
C ALA A 27 -24.25 -23.66 -1.05
N PRO A 28 -24.32 -22.35 -0.67
CA PRO A 28 -25.57 -21.63 -0.59
C PRO A 28 -26.26 -21.50 -1.94
N GLU A 29 -27.53 -21.14 -1.93
CA GLU A 29 -28.28 -20.88 -3.17
C GLU A 29 -27.61 -19.77 -3.99
N GLY A 30 -27.44 -20.01 -5.30
CA GLY A 30 -26.75 -19.09 -6.22
C GLY A 30 -25.21 -19.18 -6.24
N VAL A 31 -24.62 -20.06 -5.43
CA VAL A 31 -23.14 -20.32 -5.42
C VAL A 31 -22.86 -21.66 -6.10
N ASP A 32 -21.91 -21.69 -7.05
CA ASP A 32 -21.40 -22.94 -7.62
C ASP A 32 -20.87 -23.86 -6.50
N PRO A 33 -21.09 -25.18 -6.57
CA PRO A 33 -20.55 -26.11 -5.56
C PRO A 33 -19.05 -26.00 -5.33
N ARG A 34 -18.26 -25.66 -6.36
CA ARG A 34 -16.81 -25.41 -6.24
C ARG A 34 -16.51 -24.10 -5.46
N GLY A 35 -17.49 -23.21 -5.34
CA GLY A 35 -17.31 -21.89 -4.69
C GLY A 35 -16.91 -22.02 -3.23
N MET A 36 -17.52 -22.93 -2.47
CA MET A 36 -17.17 -23.18 -1.06
C MET A 36 -15.81 -23.86 -0.92
N HIS A 37 -15.45 -24.74 -1.84
CA HIS A 37 -14.10 -25.33 -1.92
C HIS A 37 -13.05 -24.23 -2.12
N MET A 38 -13.29 -23.36 -3.10
CA MET A 38 -12.41 -22.23 -3.41
C MET A 38 -12.32 -21.25 -2.24
N LEU A 39 -13.44 -20.95 -1.57
CA LEU A 39 -13.48 -20.07 -0.41
C LEU A 39 -12.65 -20.65 0.76
N GLY A 40 -12.79 -21.93 1.04
CA GLY A 40 -12.00 -22.61 2.07
C GLY A 40 -10.49 -22.54 1.80
N ILE A 41 -10.07 -22.79 0.56
CA ILE A 41 -8.67 -22.70 0.15
C ILE A 41 -8.17 -21.24 0.20
N PHE A 42 -8.96 -20.30 -0.28
CA PHE A 42 -8.63 -18.87 -0.24
C PHE A 42 -8.45 -18.36 1.19
N VAL A 43 -9.40 -18.65 2.08
CA VAL A 43 -9.31 -18.26 3.50
C VAL A 43 -8.11 -18.92 4.18
N ALA A 44 -7.85 -20.21 3.93
CA ALA A 44 -6.66 -20.88 4.43
C ALA A 44 -5.37 -20.21 3.93
N THR A 45 -5.31 -19.83 2.65
CA THR A 45 -4.18 -19.12 2.06
C THR A 45 -3.99 -17.75 2.71
N ILE A 46 -5.05 -16.93 2.84
CA ILE A 46 -5.00 -15.63 3.52
C ILE A 46 -4.53 -15.79 4.99
N LEU A 47 -5.07 -16.77 5.70
CA LEU A 47 -4.64 -17.05 7.07
C LEU A 47 -3.15 -17.44 7.13
N GLY A 48 -2.67 -18.18 6.13
CA GLY A 48 -1.25 -18.51 5.98
C GLY A 48 -0.37 -17.28 5.73
N LEU A 49 -0.87 -16.31 4.98
CA LEU A 49 -0.16 -15.04 4.75
C LEU A 49 -0.08 -14.19 6.03
N ILE A 50 -1.09 -14.27 6.90
CA ILE A 50 -1.12 -13.58 8.20
C ILE A 50 -0.19 -14.29 9.20
N LEU A 51 -0.29 -15.60 9.32
CA LEU A 51 0.48 -16.40 10.27
C LEU A 51 1.94 -16.61 9.87
N GLN A 52 2.25 -16.52 8.57
CA GLN A 52 3.57 -16.67 7.98
C GLN A 52 4.33 -17.94 8.47
N PRO A 53 3.78 -19.15 8.29
CA PRO A 53 4.53 -20.37 8.53
C PRO A 53 5.68 -20.56 7.56
N LEU A 54 5.55 -20.00 6.34
CA LEU A 54 6.53 -19.94 5.26
C LEU A 54 6.54 -18.54 4.64
N PRO A 55 7.54 -18.21 3.81
CA PRO A 55 7.53 -16.98 3.00
C PRO A 55 6.25 -16.86 2.18
N THR A 56 5.76 -15.65 2.03
CA THR A 56 4.50 -15.30 1.36
C THR A 56 4.29 -16.00 0.00
N PRO A 57 5.27 -16.02 -0.94
CA PRO A 57 5.09 -16.70 -2.22
C PRO A 57 4.93 -18.20 -2.08
N SER A 58 5.61 -18.82 -1.10
CA SER A 58 5.51 -20.26 -0.85
C SER A 58 4.11 -20.64 -0.37
N VAL A 59 3.52 -19.86 0.53
CA VAL A 59 2.14 -20.05 1.00
C VAL A 59 1.16 -19.92 -0.18
N ALA A 60 1.34 -18.92 -1.02
CA ALA A 60 0.49 -18.71 -2.19
C ALA A 60 0.56 -19.88 -3.17
N LEU A 61 1.77 -20.37 -3.49
CA LEU A 61 1.95 -21.53 -4.37
C LEU A 61 1.33 -22.82 -3.80
N ILE A 62 1.42 -23.04 -2.49
CA ILE A 62 0.76 -24.19 -1.83
C ILE A 62 -0.76 -24.06 -1.97
N GLY A 63 -1.32 -22.86 -1.76
CA GLY A 63 -2.73 -22.59 -1.97
C GLY A 63 -3.17 -22.85 -3.41
N LEU A 64 -2.41 -22.38 -4.40
CA LEU A 64 -2.67 -22.61 -5.80
C LEU A 64 -2.64 -24.13 -6.16
N ALA A 65 -1.60 -24.84 -5.71
CA ALA A 65 -1.51 -26.29 -5.91
C ALA A 65 -2.70 -27.03 -5.28
N THR A 66 -3.14 -26.62 -4.09
CA THR A 66 -4.32 -27.16 -3.44
C THR A 66 -5.59 -26.91 -4.25
N ALA A 67 -5.78 -25.68 -4.77
CA ALA A 67 -6.93 -25.35 -5.61
C ALA A 67 -6.97 -26.17 -6.90
N MET A 68 -5.81 -26.42 -7.53
CA MET A 68 -5.69 -27.25 -8.73
C MET A 68 -6.01 -28.73 -8.45
N ILE A 69 -5.42 -29.31 -7.39
CA ILE A 69 -5.58 -30.73 -7.04
C ILE A 69 -7.01 -31.05 -6.63
N THR A 70 -7.67 -30.12 -5.92
CA THR A 70 -9.06 -30.30 -5.48
C THR A 70 -10.09 -30.00 -6.58
N GLY A 71 -9.65 -29.50 -7.74
CA GLY A 71 -10.55 -29.10 -8.82
C GLY A 71 -11.32 -27.80 -8.55
N ALA A 72 -10.95 -27.06 -7.49
CA ALA A 72 -11.54 -25.74 -7.22
C ALA A 72 -11.17 -24.71 -8.30
N MET A 73 -10.00 -24.88 -8.94
CA MET A 73 -9.54 -24.13 -10.12
C MET A 73 -9.02 -25.08 -11.18
N ASP A 74 -9.41 -24.89 -12.45
CA ASP A 74 -8.93 -25.72 -13.55
C ASP A 74 -7.80 -25.02 -14.33
N VAL A 75 -6.77 -25.82 -14.67
CA VAL A 75 -5.63 -25.35 -15.48
C VAL A 75 -5.99 -25.26 -16.96
N LYS A 76 -6.83 -26.17 -17.47
CA LYS A 76 -7.17 -26.26 -18.90
C LYS A 76 -8.06 -25.10 -19.35
N SER A 77 -8.98 -24.66 -18.49
CA SER A 77 -9.82 -23.47 -18.74
C SER A 77 -9.04 -22.15 -18.57
N GLY A 78 -7.82 -22.20 -18.01
CA GLY A 78 -7.02 -21.02 -17.69
C GLY A 78 -7.34 -20.37 -16.32
N GLU A 79 -8.35 -20.87 -15.59
CA GLU A 79 -8.74 -20.33 -14.26
C GLU A 79 -7.56 -20.24 -13.30
N ALA A 80 -6.78 -21.32 -13.18
CA ALA A 80 -5.68 -21.40 -12.23
C ALA A 80 -4.53 -20.43 -12.53
N LEU A 81 -4.39 -19.97 -13.77
CA LEU A 81 -3.28 -19.12 -14.21
C LEU A 81 -3.75 -17.70 -14.61
N SER A 82 -5.03 -17.40 -14.49
CA SER A 82 -5.62 -16.10 -14.91
C SER A 82 -4.93 -14.90 -14.27
N GLY A 83 -4.56 -15.00 -13.01
CA GLY A 83 -3.87 -13.91 -12.30
C GLY A 83 -2.47 -13.58 -12.83
N PHE A 84 -1.78 -14.52 -13.50
CA PHE A 84 -0.46 -14.28 -14.10
C PHE A 84 -0.52 -13.41 -15.36
N SER A 85 -1.66 -13.31 -16.00
CA SER A 85 -1.93 -12.40 -17.14
C SER A 85 -2.69 -11.12 -16.72
N ASN A 86 -2.94 -10.94 -15.42
CA ASN A 86 -3.68 -9.78 -14.91
C ASN A 86 -2.86 -8.50 -15.06
N SER A 87 -3.44 -7.48 -15.70
CA SER A 87 -2.76 -6.21 -15.99
C SER A 87 -2.34 -5.44 -14.74
N ALA A 88 -3.12 -5.51 -13.66
CA ALA A 88 -2.77 -4.86 -12.40
C ALA A 88 -1.55 -5.53 -11.74
N VAL A 89 -1.46 -6.86 -11.76
CA VAL A 89 -0.30 -7.60 -11.25
C VAL A 89 0.95 -7.23 -12.06
N LEU A 90 0.85 -7.20 -13.39
CA LEU A 90 1.96 -6.81 -14.26
C LEU A 90 2.38 -5.34 -14.08
N LEU A 91 1.43 -4.43 -13.85
CA LEU A 91 1.72 -3.03 -13.50
C LEU A 91 2.55 -2.94 -12.23
N ILE A 92 2.18 -3.70 -11.19
CA ILE A 92 2.92 -3.70 -9.92
C ILE A 92 4.36 -4.19 -10.14
N VAL A 93 4.55 -5.28 -10.85
CA VAL A 93 5.89 -5.85 -11.14
C VAL A 93 6.73 -4.87 -11.95
N ALA A 94 6.15 -4.27 -12.99
CA ALA A 94 6.81 -3.26 -13.81
C ALA A 94 7.24 -2.05 -12.98
N ALA A 95 6.39 -1.59 -12.09
CA ALA A 95 6.69 -0.46 -11.23
C ALA A 95 7.77 -0.79 -10.17
N PHE A 96 7.90 -2.04 -9.69
CA PHE A 96 9.06 -2.46 -8.87
C PHE A 96 10.38 -2.31 -9.64
N PHE A 97 10.41 -2.68 -10.91
CA PHE A 97 11.62 -2.52 -11.74
C PHE A 97 11.94 -1.03 -11.98
N ILE A 98 10.92 -0.19 -12.20
CA ILE A 98 11.10 1.26 -12.34
C ILE A 98 11.68 1.86 -11.04
N ALA A 99 11.20 1.39 -9.87
CA ALA A 99 11.70 1.83 -8.58
C ALA A 99 13.19 1.51 -8.36
N ASP A 100 13.68 0.38 -8.88
CA ASP A 100 15.12 0.08 -8.88
C ASP A 100 15.93 1.16 -9.63
N GLY A 101 15.39 1.73 -10.69
CA GLY A 101 16.03 2.84 -11.40
C GLY A 101 16.28 4.06 -10.50
N PHE A 102 15.35 4.40 -9.60
CA PHE A 102 15.55 5.46 -8.60
C PHE A 102 16.64 5.11 -7.59
N LEU A 103 16.67 3.85 -7.14
CA LEU A 103 17.67 3.39 -6.17
C LEU A 103 19.06 3.33 -6.78
N LEU A 104 19.20 2.72 -7.98
CA LEU A 104 20.47 2.53 -8.67
C LEU A 104 21.10 3.87 -9.10
N THR A 105 20.29 4.85 -9.52
CA THR A 105 20.78 6.17 -9.92
C THR A 105 21.08 7.07 -8.74
N GLY A 106 20.47 6.85 -7.58
CA GLY A 106 20.56 7.74 -6.42
C GLY A 106 19.67 8.99 -6.52
N LEU A 107 18.84 9.11 -7.56
CA LEU A 107 17.97 10.27 -7.77
C LEU A 107 17.05 10.54 -6.56
N GLY A 108 16.46 9.51 -5.98
CA GLY A 108 15.63 9.65 -4.78
C GLY A 108 16.35 10.28 -3.60
N ARG A 109 17.60 9.86 -3.34
CA ARG A 109 18.45 10.47 -2.31
C ARG A 109 18.76 11.93 -2.59
N ARG A 110 19.08 12.27 -3.84
CA ARG A 110 19.35 13.66 -4.25
C ARG A 110 18.13 14.56 -4.01
N VAL A 111 16.95 14.13 -4.43
CA VAL A 111 15.68 14.86 -4.22
C VAL A 111 15.46 15.12 -2.73
N ALA A 112 15.60 14.11 -1.89
CA ALA A 112 15.43 14.24 -0.45
C ALA A 112 16.43 15.22 0.20
N LEU A 113 17.72 15.17 -0.21
CA LEU A 113 18.74 16.10 0.27
C LEU A 113 18.49 17.54 -0.20
N MET A 114 17.92 17.73 -1.40
CA MET A 114 17.55 19.07 -1.87
C MET A 114 16.47 19.71 -0.99
N PHE A 115 15.43 18.96 -0.62
CA PHE A 115 14.39 19.49 0.28
C PHE A 115 14.92 19.68 1.70
N LEU A 116 15.74 18.77 2.20
CA LEU A 116 16.38 18.91 3.51
C LEU A 116 17.26 20.15 3.59
N ARG A 117 18.01 20.47 2.52
CA ARG A 117 18.83 21.68 2.43
C ARG A 117 17.99 22.96 2.57
N VAL A 118 16.79 22.97 2.01
CA VAL A 118 15.91 24.17 2.01
C VAL A 118 15.08 24.24 3.28
N LEU A 119 14.46 23.13 3.69
CA LEU A 119 13.47 23.10 4.77
C LEU A 119 14.04 22.63 6.12
N GLY A 120 15.26 22.11 6.17
CA GLY A 120 15.82 21.38 7.31
C GLY A 120 16.19 22.21 8.56
N LYS A 121 15.93 23.53 8.61
CA LYS A 121 16.30 24.42 9.73
C LYS A 121 15.51 24.17 11.03
N SER A 122 14.41 23.45 10.96
CA SER A 122 13.57 23.11 12.11
C SER A 122 13.02 21.69 12.01
N PRO A 123 12.66 21.04 13.12
CA PRO A 123 12.03 19.70 13.08
C PRO A 123 10.80 19.64 12.17
N LEU A 124 9.93 20.63 12.22
CA LEU A 124 8.75 20.71 11.35
C LEU A 124 9.13 20.90 9.88
N GLY A 125 10.15 21.70 9.61
CA GLY A 125 10.67 21.88 8.25
C GLY A 125 11.26 20.56 7.69
N ILE A 126 11.99 19.77 8.50
CA ILE A 126 12.44 18.43 8.12
C ILE A 126 11.26 17.54 7.80
N ALA A 127 10.22 17.54 8.64
CA ALA A 127 9.01 16.76 8.44
C ALA A 127 8.31 17.09 7.11
N TYR A 128 8.18 18.37 6.77
CA TYR A 128 7.65 18.80 5.47
C TYR A 128 8.59 18.45 4.30
N GLY A 129 9.91 18.56 4.49
CA GLY A 129 10.88 18.10 3.50
C GLY A 129 10.73 16.62 3.18
N MET A 130 10.51 15.80 4.21
CA MET A 130 10.21 14.37 4.05
C MET A 130 8.86 14.16 3.31
N ALA A 131 7.83 14.91 3.69
CA ALA A 131 6.50 14.81 3.08
C ALA A 131 6.54 15.13 1.58
N VAL A 132 7.20 16.20 1.18
CA VAL A 132 7.35 16.57 -0.24
C VAL A 132 8.20 15.56 -0.98
N THR A 133 9.28 15.07 -0.36
CA THR A 133 10.11 14.02 -0.97
C THR A 133 9.31 12.74 -1.23
N ASP A 134 8.58 12.26 -0.22
CA ASP A 134 7.79 11.04 -0.33
C ASP A 134 6.67 11.21 -1.36
N LEU A 135 6.00 12.37 -1.38
CA LEU A 135 4.97 12.72 -2.37
C LEU A 135 5.51 12.68 -3.81
N LEU A 136 6.68 13.23 -4.06
CA LEU A 136 7.29 13.25 -5.40
C LEU A 136 7.74 11.85 -5.86
N LEU A 137 8.18 11.00 -4.94
CA LEU A 137 8.64 9.65 -5.26
C LEU A 137 7.49 8.64 -5.33
N ALA A 138 6.37 8.91 -4.67
CA ALA A 138 5.25 7.99 -4.53
C ALA A 138 4.71 7.45 -5.86
N PRO A 139 4.45 8.27 -6.90
CA PRO A 139 3.88 7.77 -8.15
C PRO A 139 4.74 6.71 -8.85
N ALA A 140 6.07 6.79 -8.69
CA ALA A 140 7.00 5.90 -9.39
C ALA A 140 7.53 4.75 -8.51
N THR A 141 7.11 4.66 -7.25
CA THR A 141 7.67 3.68 -6.31
C THR A 141 6.55 2.88 -5.65
N PRO A 142 6.12 1.75 -6.24
CA PRO A 142 4.96 0.97 -5.77
C PRO A 142 5.24 0.22 -4.47
N SER A 143 6.49 0.08 -4.09
CA SER A 143 6.85 -0.41 -2.78
C SER A 143 7.00 0.75 -1.81
N ASN A 144 5.93 1.04 -1.09
CA ASN A 144 5.96 2.00 0.00
C ASN A 144 7.00 1.60 1.08
N THR A 145 7.25 0.31 1.28
CA THR A 145 8.31 -0.20 2.15
C THR A 145 9.71 0.16 1.63
N ALA A 146 9.98 -0.03 0.33
CA ALA A 146 11.26 0.35 -0.27
C ALA A 146 11.46 1.87 -0.26
N ARG A 147 10.39 2.65 -0.49
CA ARG A 147 10.42 4.12 -0.42
C ARG A 147 10.73 4.61 1.01
N ALA A 148 10.02 4.05 2.01
CA ALA A 148 10.27 4.37 3.41
C ALA A 148 11.67 3.91 3.86
N GLY A 149 12.05 2.66 3.60
CA GLY A 149 13.30 2.07 4.08
C GLY A 149 14.53 2.42 3.25
N GLY A 150 14.38 2.58 1.93
CA GLY A 150 15.50 2.82 1.02
C GLY A 150 15.85 4.29 0.81
N VAL A 151 14.90 5.21 1.00
CA VAL A 151 15.11 6.64 0.77
C VAL A 151 14.86 7.47 2.02
N ILE A 152 13.66 7.41 2.60
CA ILE A 152 13.26 8.32 3.67
C ILE A 152 13.98 8.00 4.98
N TYR A 153 13.94 6.74 5.43
CA TYR A 153 14.48 6.36 6.74
C TYR A 153 16.00 6.58 6.90
N PRO A 154 16.88 6.26 5.92
CA PRO A 154 18.30 6.55 6.01
C PRO A 154 18.61 8.03 6.24
N ILE A 155 17.83 8.91 5.63
CA ILE A 155 17.94 10.36 5.81
C ILE A 155 17.46 10.78 7.20
N VAL A 156 16.30 10.28 7.62
CA VAL A 156 15.77 10.50 8.97
C VAL A 156 16.80 10.14 10.03
N ARG A 157 17.38 8.96 9.91
CA ARG A 157 18.40 8.45 10.83
C ARG A 157 19.64 9.33 10.83
N SER A 158 20.18 9.66 9.66
CA SER A 158 21.36 10.50 9.53
C SER A 158 21.14 11.89 10.14
N VAL A 159 19.99 12.51 9.89
CA VAL A 159 19.63 13.80 10.50
C VAL A 159 19.48 13.70 12.00
N ALA A 160 18.84 12.67 12.51
CA ALA A 160 18.67 12.46 13.96
C ALA A 160 20.03 12.29 14.64
N GLU A 161 20.91 11.44 14.09
CA GLU A 161 22.25 11.18 14.64
C GLU A 161 23.12 12.46 14.66
N VAL A 162 23.13 13.26 13.60
CA VAL A 162 23.86 14.55 13.55
C VAL A 162 23.37 15.52 14.62
N GLN A 163 22.10 15.46 14.98
CA GLN A 163 21.50 16.27 16.06
C GLN A 163 21.64 15.62 17.45
N GLY A 164 22.44 14.57 17.58
CA GLY A 164 22.63 13.85 18.83
C GLY A 164 21.38 13.16 19.35
N SER A 165 20.48 12.78 18.45
CA SER A 165 19.27 11.99 18.76
C SER A 165 19.51 10.54 18.35
N THR A 166 19.64 9.66 19.34
CA THR A 166 19.86 8.21 19.18
C THR A 166 18.77 7.42 19.91
N PRO A 167 18.53 6.15 19.56
CA PRO A 167 17.49 5.34 20.22
C PRO A 167 17.85 4.86 21.62
N ASP A 168 19.07 5.09 22.09
CA ASP A 168 19.64 4.43 23.29
C ASP A 168 18.93 4.83 24.59
N THR A 169 18.48 6.09 24.71
CA THR A 169 17.79 6.61 25.89
C THR A 169 16.53 7.37 25.54
N ASP A 170 15.59 7.44 26.47
CA ASP A 170 14.34 8.20 26.30
C ASP A 170 14.59 9.69 26.04
N GLU A 171 15.58 10.26 26.68
CA GLU A 171 15.96 11.65 26.47
C GLU A 171 16.50 11.88 25.05
N SER A 172 17.45 11.04 24.62
CA SER A 172 18.09 11.18 23.31
C SER A 172 17.11 10.95 22.17
N ARG A 173 16.33 9.85 22.18
CA ARG A 173 15.40 9.54 21.10
C ARG A 173 14.32 10.63 20.92
N ARG A 174 13.89 11.28 22.02
CA ARG A 174 12.89 12.35 22.00
C ARG A 174 13.44 13.70 21.55
N LYS A 175 14.75 13.86 21.41
CA LYS A 175 15.31 15.09 20.84
C LYS A 175 14.71 15.36 19.45
N LEU A 176 14.73 14.36 18.56
CA LEU A 176 14.25 14.51 17.19
C LEU A 176 13.74 13.18 16.59
N GLY A 177 14.47 12.09 16.78
CA GLY A 177 14.28 10.82 16.06
C GLY A 177 12.89 10.23 16.20
N SER A 178 12.30 10.24 17.40
CA SER A 178 10.95 9.73 17.62
C SER A 178 9.89 10.50 16.79
N TYR A 179 9.96 11.83 16.75
CA TYR A 179 9.05 12.66 15.97
C TYR A 179 9.18 12.39 14.47
N LEU A 180 10.40 12.29 13.95
CA LEU A 180 10.64 11.99 12.54
C LEU A 180 10.21 10.56 12.16
N THR A 181 10.35 9.59 13.07
CA THR A 181 9.87 8.22 12.88
C THR A 181 8.35 8.17 12.72
N PHE A 182 7.61 8.84 13.61
CA PHE A 182 6.15 8.97 13.44
C PHE A 182 5.77 9.69 12.16
N THR A 183 6.48 10.78 11.82
CA THR A 183 6.25 11.53 10.58
C THR A 183 6.46 10.63 9.36
N ALA A 184 7.54 9.86 9.30
CA ALA A 184 7.83 8.96 8.20
C ALA A 184 6.70 7.93 7.98
N ALA A 185 6.20 7.31 9.07
CA ALA A 185 5.12 6.34 8.98
C ALA A 185 3.82 6.96 8.46
N HIS A 186 3.39 8.08 9.03
CA HIS A 186 2.10 8.69 8.70
C HIS A 186 2.11 9.41 7.34
N VAL A 187 3.20 10.06 6.97
CA VAL A 187 3.38 10.64 5.63
C VAL A 187 3.33 9.55 4.56
N ASN A 188 4.01 8.42 4.79
CA ASN A 188 4.08 7.34 3.82
C ASN A 188 2.70 6.73 3.51
N VAL A 189 1.83 6.54 4.50
CA VAL A 189 0.48 6.01 4.24
C VAL A 189 -0.40 7.00 3.47
N ILE A 190 -0.22 8.32 3.70
CA ILE A 190 -0.95 9.36 2.97
C ILE A 190 -0.50 9.40 1.51
N THR A 191 0.80 9.48 1.25
CA THR A 191 1.34 9.51 -0.12
C THR A 191 1.05 8.21 -0.87
N SER A 192 1.01 7.07 -0.16
CA SER A 192 0.60 5.77 -0.72
C SER A 192 -0.86 5.76 -1.15
N ALA A 193 -1.75 6.47 -0.45
CA ALA A 193 -3.15 6.62 -0.84
C ALA A 193 -3.36 7.53 -2.06
N MET A 194 -2.41 8.43 -2.35
CA MET A 194 -2.61 9.47 -3.38
C MET A 194 -2.48 8.97 -4.82
N PHE A 195 -1.79 7.85 -5.06
CA PHE A 195 -1.57 7.36 -6.43
C PHE A 195 -1.74 5.84 -6.51
N ILE A 196 -2.35 5.36 -7.59
CA ILE A 196 -2.51 3.90 -7.82
C ILE A 196 -1.15 3.19 -7.74
N THR A 197 -0.13 3.76 -8.33
CA THR A 197 1.21 3.18 -8.40
C THR A 197 2.07 3.38 -7.14
N ALA A 198 1.55 4.01 -6.09
CA ALA A 198 2.33 4.31 -4.87
C ALA A 198 2.37 3.18 -3.83
N MET A 199 1.49 2.21 -3.94
CA MET A 199 1.43 1.01 -3.09
C MET A 199 0.84 -0.17 -3.86
N ALA A 200 1.44 -1.34 -3.70
CA ALA A 200 1.09 -2.53 -4.48
C ALA A 200 -0.38 -3.01 -4.31
N GLY A 201 -1.03 -2.66 -3.20
CA GLY A 201 -2.44 -2.98 -2.98
C GLY A 201 -3.42 -2.13 -3.82
N ASN A 202 -3.03 -0.93 -4.25
CA ASN A 202 -3.94 -0.03 -4.97
C ASN A 202 -4.39 -0.58 -6.33
N PRO A 203 -3.49 -1.08 -7.21
CA PRO A 203 -3.94 -1.71 -8.45
C PRO A 203 -4.82 -2.94 -8.21
N LEU A 204 -4.65 -3.65 -7.09
CA LEU A 204 -5.52 -4.78 -6.73
C LEU A 204 -6.91 -4.33 -6.30
N ALA A 205 -7.00 -3.21 -5.57
CA ALA A 205 -8.29 -2.58 -5.27
C ALA A 205 -9.01 -2.15 -6.55
N VAL A 206 -8.29 -1.51 -7.48
CA VAL A 206 -8.82 -1.13 -8.80
C VAL A 206 -9.30 -2.35 -9.58
N ALA A 207 -8.51 -3.42 -9.66
CA ALA A 207 -8.91 -4.66 -10.33
C ALA A 207 -10.14 -5.32 -9.69
N SER A 208 -10.28 -5.21 -8.36
CA SER A 208 -11.47 -5.70 -7.64
C SER A 208 -12.70 -4.82 -7.90
N ALA A 209 -12.52 -3.51 -7.97
CA ALA A 209 -13.59 -2.56 -8.34
C ALA A 209 -14.10 -2.80 -9.77
N GLU A 210 -13.18 -3.05 -10.70
CA GLU A 210 -13.53 -3.34 -12.11
C GLU A 210 -14.44 -4.57 -12.25
N LYS A 211 -14.23 -5.61 -11.44
CA LYS A 211 -15.12 -6.79 -11.39
C LYS A 211 -16.54 -6.48 -10.91
N LEU A 212 -16.69 -5.40 -10.16
CA LEU A 212 -18.00 -4.87 -9.71
C LEU A 212 -18.54 -3.75 -10.63
N GLY A 213 -17.95 -3.59 -11.83
CA GLY A 213 -18.37 -2.62 -12.84
C GLY A 213 -17.87 -1.19 -12.60
N VAL A 214 -16.93 -0.98 -11.69
CA VAL A 214 -16.39 0.35 -11.40
C VAL A 214 -15.00 0.49 -12.01
N HIS A 215 -14.89 1.29 -13.06
CA HIS A 215 -13.65 1.53 -13.80
C HIS A 215 -12.93 2.78 -13.29
N ILE A 216 -11.78 2.62 -12.67
CA ILE A 216 -10.99 3.71 -12.08
C ILE A 216 -9.70 3.89 -12.88
N SER A 217 -9.54 5.04 -13.52
CA SER A 217 -8.28 5.40 -14.18
C SER A 217 -7.24 5.91 -13.16
N TRP A 218 -5.96 5.89 -13.55
CA TRP A 218 -4.89 6.44 -12.71
C TRP A 218 -5.12 7.93 -12.40
N GLY A 219 -5.56 8.69 -13.41
CA GLY A 219 -5.85 10.13 -13.26
C GLY A 219 -7.03 10.42 -12.33
N GLN A 220 -8.12 9.64 -12.42
CA GLN A 220 -9.28 9.76 -11.52
C GLN A 220 -8.88 9.49 -10.07
N TRP A 221 -8.14 8.41 -9.82
CA TRP A 221 -7.64 8.10 -8.48
C TRP A 221 -6.78 9.24 -7.91
N ALA A 222 -5.79 9.71 -8.69
CA ALA A 222 -4.88 10.77 -8.26
C ALA A 222 -5.62 12.09 -8.03
N LEU A 223 -6.60 12.42 -8.88
CA LEU A 223 -7.39 13.64 -8.76
C LEU A 223 -8.31 13.58 -7.52
N ALA A 224 -8.97 12.45 -7.29
CA ALA A 224 -9.84 12.25 -6.13
C ALA A 224 -9.05 12.31 -4.80
N ALA A 225 -7.81 11.80 -4.78
CA ALA A 225 -6.95 11.83 -3.61
C ALA A 225 -6.21 13.17 -3.41
N LEU A 226 -6.16 14.05 -4.43
CA LEU A 226 -5.29 15.22 -4.45
C LEU A 226 -5.51 16.15 -3.26
N ILE A 227 -6.73 16.65 -3.09
CA ILE A 227 -7.04 17.63 -2.05
C ILE A 227 -6.97 17.01 -0.64
N PRO A 228 -7.63 15.88 -0.33
CA PRO A 228 -7.52 15.29 1.00
C PRO A 228 -6.09 14.85 1.33
N GLY A 229 -5.33 14.40 0.34
CA GLY A 229 -3.92 14.05 0.50
C GLY A 229 -3.06 15.27 0.84
N LEU A 230 -3.15 16.35 0.09
CA LEU A 230 -2.39 17.59 0.36
C LEU A 230 -2.76 18.19 1.71
N VAL A 231 -4.05 18.23 2.08
CA VAL A 231 -4.49 18.69 3.40
C VAL A 231 -3.90 17.79 4.49
N SER A 232 -3.92 16.48 4.30
CA SER A 232 -3.32 15.54 5.27
C SER A 232 -1.82 15.75 5.41
N LEU A 233 -1.09 15.95 4.31
CA LEU A 233 0.37 16.20 4.33
C LEU A 233 0.71 17.55 4.99
N ALA A 234 -0.18 18.53 4.92
CA ALA A 234 -0.01 19.81 5.64
C ALA A 234 -0.33 19.68 7.14
N VAL A 235 -1.42 18.98 7.47
CA VAL A 235 -1.92 18.89 8.85
C VAL A 235 -1.16 17.87 9.69
N VAL A 236 -0.87 16.68 9.17
CA VAL A 236 -0.33 15.56 9.95
C VAL A 236 1.05 15.85 10.56
N PRO A 237 2.06 16.37 9.84
CA PRO A 237 3.34 16.72 10.46
C PRO A 237 3.20 17.81 11.55
N TRP A 238 2.33 18.80 11.33
CA TRP A 238 2.04 19.83 12.31
C TRP A 238 1.31 19.27 13.54
N LEU A 239 0.32 18.39 13.35
CA LEU A 239 -0.42 17.77 14.45
C LEU A 239 0.49 16.85 15.26
N LEU A 240 1.37 16.06 14.62
CA LEU A 240 2.39 15.27 15.29
C LEU A 240 3.32 16.16 16.15
N MET A 241 3.71 17.34 15.65
CA MET A 241 4.48 18.33 16.42
C MET A 241 3.76 18.77 17.70
N LYS A 242 2.42 18.76 17.72
CA LYS A 242 1.61 19.10 18.89
C LYS A 242 1.38 17.93 19.83
N VAL A 243 1.11 16.75 19.27
CA VAL A 243 0.79 15.52 20.03
C VAL A 243 2.05 14.87 20.61
N TYR A 244 3.13 14.90 19.86
CA TYR A 244 4.41 14.28 20.23
C TYR A 244 5.60 15.18 19.87
N PRO A 245 5.77 16.32 20.54
CA PRO A 245 6.78 17.32 20.20
C PRO A 245 8.20 16.80 20.44
N PRO A 246 9.14 17.06 19.51
CA PRO A 246 10.57 16.87 19.77
C PRO A 246 11.06 17.90 20.79
N THR A 247 12.09 17.55 21.56
CA THR A 247 12.67 18.51 22.51
C THR A 247 13.56 19.55 21.83
N LEU A 248 14.18 19.22 20.69
CA LEU A 248 14.87 20.18 19.85
C LEU A 248 13.88 21.13 19.17
N LYS A 249 14.23 22.42 19.17
CA LYS A 249 13.41 23.48 18.53
C LYS A 249 13.99 23.94 17.18
N SER A 250 15.28 23.73 16.96
CA SER A 250 15.99 24.10 15.74
C SER A 250 17.00 23.01 15.34
N THR A 251 17.28 22.90 14.05
CA THR A 251 18.17 21.88 13.47
C THR A 251 19.10 22.50 12.42
N PRO A 252 19.95 23.48 12.78
CA PRO A 252 20.77 24.23 11.84
C PRO A 252 21.82 23.38 11.13
N GLU A 253 22.24 22.26 11.69
CA GLU A 253 23.20 21.34 11.09
C GLU A 253 22.59 20.50 9.94
N ALA A 254 21.28 20.28 9.92
CA ALA A 254 20.64 19.44 8.90
C ALA A 254 20.78 20.01 7.48
N PRO A 255 20.55 21.32 7.21
CA PRO A 255 20.85 21.91 5.90
C PRO A 255 22.33 21.85 5.53
N THR A 256 23.23 22.01 6.49
CA THR A 256 24.68 21.96 6.26
C THR A 256 25.12 20.54 5.87
N MET A 257 24.63 19.53 6.59
CA MET A 257 24.82 18.13 6.24
C MET A 257 24.29 17.83 4.83
N ALA A 258 23.06 18.25 4.54
CA ALA A 258 22.46 18.03 3.21
C ALA A 258 23.26 18.69 2.09
N ARG A 259 23.81 19.90 2.33
CA ARG A 259 24.68 20.58 1.36
C ARG A 259 25.98 19.81 1.13
N SER A 260 26.63 19.34 2.20
CA SER A 260 27.85 18.53 2.11
C SER A 260 27.61 17.23 1.34
N GLU A 261 26.51 16.52 1.63
CA GLU A 261 26.17 15.28 0.91
C GLU A 261 25.88 15.55 -0.58
N LEU A 262 25.16 16.62 -0.91
CA LEU A 262 24.92 17.03 -2.29
C LEU A 262 26.22 17.40 -3.03
N GLN A 263 27.17 18.05 -2.35
CA GLN A 263 28.50 18.35 -2.91
C GLN A 263 29.28 17.07 -3.21
N LYS A 264 29.24 16.06 -2.31
CA LYS A 264 29.86 14.74 -2.55
C LYS A 264 29.23 14.01 -3.74
N MET A 265 27.92 14.16 -3.94
CA MET A 265 27.24 13.59 -5.11
C MET A 265 27.61 14.28 -6.42
N GLY A 266 28.12 15.51 -6.38
CA GLY A 266 28.47 16.30 -7.56
C GLY A 266 27.27 16.70 -8.41
N SER A 267 27.52 17.00 -9.70
CA SER A 267 26.47 17.29 -10.69
C SER A 267 25.62 16.05 -10.95
N MET A 268 24.39 16.26 -11.49
CA MET A 268 23.52 15.14 -11.86
C MET A 268 24.22 14.23 -12.89
N THR A 269 24.23 12.94 -12.59
CA THR A 269 24.76 11.93 -13.50
C THR A 269 23.83 11.72 -14.70
N ARG A 270 24.36 11.15 -15.78
CA ARG A 270 23.54 10.77 -16.94
C ARG A 270 22.38 9.83 -16.54
N GLY A 271 22.64 8.91 -15.61
CA GLY A 271 21.60 8.00 -15.09
C GLY A 271 20.48 8.73 -14.37
N GLU A 272 20.81 9.70 -13.50
CA GLU A 272 19.82 10.52 -12.80
C GLU A 272 18.97 11.35 -13.77
N ILE A 273 19.57 11.92 -14.80
CA ILE A 273 18.85 12.72 -15.82
C ILE A 273 17.89 11.82 -16.61
N ILE A 274 18.34 10.66 -17.06
CA ILE A 274 17.50 9.70 -17.78
C ILE A 274 16.35 9.22 -16.90
N MET A 275 16.65 8.87 -15.65
CA MET A 275 15.61 8.44 -14.70
C MET A 275 14.57 9.53 -14.47
N ALA A 276 15.00 10.77 -14.27
CA ALA A 276 14.10 11.91 -14.10
C ALA A 276 13.23 12.14 -15.36
N ALA A 277 13.83 12.09 -16.55
CA ALA A 277 13.09 12.21 -17.80
C ALA A 277 12.09 11.06 -18.01
N THR A 278 12.50 9.82 -17.70
CA THR A 278 11.62 8.65 -17.75
C THR A 278 10.45 8.80 -16.77
N PHE A 279 10.70 9.33 -15.58
CA PHE A 279 9.66 9.58 -14.60
C PHE A 279 8.65 10.62 -15.08
N VAL A 280 9.11 11.72 -15.66
CA VAL A 280 8.21 12.73 -16.25
C VAL A 280 7.39 12.12 -17.38
N LEU A 281 8.01 11.32 -18.25
CA LEU A 281 7.30 10.58 -19.31
C LEU A 281 6.20 9.68 -18.73
N LEU A 282 6.51 8.91 -17.69
CA LEU A 282 5.55 8.04 -17.02
C LEU A 282 4.37 8.82 -16.43
N LEU A 283 4.64 9.94 -15.74
CA LEU A 283 3.57 10.79 -15.21
C LEU A 283 2.66 11.31 -16.31
N LEU A 284 3.23 11.77 -17.42
CA LEU A 284 2.45 12.23 -18.56
C LEU A 284 1.58 11.11 -19.16
N LEU A 285 2.15 9.91 -19.31
CA LEU A 285 1.41 8.75 -19.84
C LEU A 285 0.33 8.27 -18.85
N TRP A 286 0.55 8.32 -17.54
CA TRP A 286 -0.46 7.94 -16.57
C TRP A 286 -1.61 8.94 -16.46
N VAL A 287 -1.32 10.24 -16.60
CA VAL A 287 -2.36 11.29 -16.52
C VAL A 287 -3.13 11.40 -17.85
N PHE A 288 -2.43 11.38 -18.98
CA PHE A 288 -3.03 11.68 -20.29
C PHE A 288 -3.16 10.46 -21.19
N GLY A 289 -2.57 9.32 -20.82
CA GLY A 289 -2.51 8.12 -21.67
C GLY A 289 -3.88 7.58 -22.08
N THR A 290 -4.87 7.68 -21.19
CA THR A 290 -6.25 7.23 -21.50
C THR A 290 -6.80 7.93 -22.74
N ALA A 291 -6.48 9.21 -22.96
CA ALA A 291 -6.90 9.97 -24.13
C ALA A 291 -6.28 9.48 -25.47
N ILE A 292 -5.16 8.75 -25.39
CA ILE A 292 -4.45 8.18 -26.55
C ILE A 292 -4.46 6.65 -26.54
N GLY A 293 -5.33 6.02 -25.76
CA GLY A 293 -5.46 4.56 -25.67
C GLY A 293 -4.33 3.84 -24.93
N VAL A 294 -3.51 4.56 -24.15
CA VAL A 294 -2.42 3.99 -23.34
C VAL A 294 -2.90 3.81 -21.90
N ASN A 295 -3.01 2.57 -21.46
CA ASN A 295 -3.31 2.27 -20.05
C ASN A 295 -2.06 2.34 -19.16
N ALA A 296 -2.28 2.30 -17.83
CA ALA A 296 -1.20 2.45 -16.85
C ALA A 296 -0.12 1.35 -16.97
N THR A 297 -0.51 0.13 -17.29
CA THR A 297 0.41 -1.01 -17.46
C THR A 297 1.29 -0.82 -18.70
N THR A 298 0.69 -0.44 -19.83
CA THR A 298 1.43 -0.12 -21.07
C THR A 298 2.45 0.99 -20.80
N ALA A 299 2.03 2.07 -20.12
CA ALA A 299 2.95 3.17 -19.76
C ALA A 299 4.14 2.67 -18.93
N ALA A 300 3.90 1.80 -17.94
CA ALA A 300 4.98 1.23 -17.12
C ALA A 300 5.95 0.39 -17.93
N PHE A 301 5.50 -0.42 -18.89
CA PHE A 301 6.36 -1.17 -19.79
C PHE A 301 7.16 -0.27 -20.73
N VAL A 302 6.59 0.84 -21.21
CA VAL A 302 7.34 1.87 -21.95
C VAL A 302 8.47 2.43 -21.10
N GLY A 303 8.21 2.76 -19.83
CA GLY A 303 9.26 3.21 -18.91
C GLY A 303 10.39 2.20 -18.73
N ILE A 304 10.06 0.92 -18.52
CA ILE A 304 11.06 -0.17 -18.44
C ILE A 304 11.88 -0.23 -19.74
N ALA A 305 11.24 -0.17 -20.90
CA ALA A 305 11.94 -0.23 -22.19
C ALA A 305 12.94 0.92 -22.33
N VAL A 306 12.57 2.15 -21.95
CA VAL A 306 13.49 3.30 -21.92
C VAL A 306 14.67 3.04 -20.99
N LEU A 307 14.42 2.56 -19.76
CA LEU A 307 15.50 2.30 -18.79
C LEU A 307 16.44 1.18 -19.24
N LEU A 308 15.94 0.14 -19.90
CA LEU A 308 16.75 -0.95 -20.45
C LEU A 308 17.60 -0.49 -21.63
N VAL A 309 17.02 0.21 -22.61
CA VAL A 309 17.74 0.74 -23.80
C VAL A 309 18.83 1.71 -23.39
N THR A 310 18.56 2.55 -22.39
CA THR A 310 19.52 3.52 -21.88
C THR A 310 20.53 2.93 -20.89
N LYS A 311 20.39 1.66 -20.52
CA LYS A 311 21.22 0.92 -19.55
C LYS A 311 21.22 1.54 -18.15
N VAL A 312 20.17 2.27 -17.79
CA VAL A 312 19.93 2.69 -16.39
C VAL A 312 19.49 1.49 -15.58
N LEU A 313 18.74 0.58 -16.20
CA LEU A 313 18.36 -0.72 -15.67
C LEU A 313 18.90 -1.81 -16.59
N THR A 314 19.40 -2.91 -16.03
CA THR A 314 19.82 -4.08 -16.80
C THR A 314 18.92 -5.26 -16.53
N TRP A 315 18.93 -6.26 -17.43
CA TRP A 315 18.22 -7.52 -17.19
C TRP A 315 18.68 -8.20 -15.89
N ASN A 316 19.97 -8.11 -15.57
CA ASN A 316 20.51 -8.70 -14.35
C ASN A 316 19.97 -8.02 -13.07
N ASP A 317 19.73 -6.72 -13.12
CA ASP A 317 19.10 -5.99 -12.00
C ASP A 317 17.66 -6.47 -11.82
N MET A 318 16.88 -6.56 -12.91
CA MET A 318 15.52 -7.07 -12.89
C MET A 318 15.47 -8.53 -12.41
N ALA A 319 16.36 -9.41 -12.90
CA ALA A 319 16.40 -10.80 -12.50
C ALA A 319 16.72 -11.00 -11.01
N LYS A 320 17.50 -10.11 -10.42
CA LYS A 320 17.87 -10.12 -9.00
C LYS A 320 16.84 -9.46 -8.08
N ASN A 321 15.84 -8.75 -8.63
CA ASN A 321 14.80 -8.12 -7.83
C ASN A 321 13.82 -9.16 -7.26
N GLY A 322 14.23 -9.81 -6.16
CA GLY A 322 13.40 -10.80 -5.48
C GLY A 322 12.06 -10.25 -5.01
N SER A 323 11.96 -8.96 -4.70
CA SER A 323 10.71 -8.33 -4.30
C SER A 323 9.69 -8.29 -5.43
N ALA A 324 10.12 -7.96 -6.67
CA ALA A 324 9.26 -7.96 -7.84
C ALA A 324 8.74 -9.37 -8.16
N TRP A 325 9.61 -10.38 -8.17
CA TRP A 325 9.25 -11.77 -8.47
C TRP A 325 8.39 -12.40 -7.38
N ASN A 326 8.70 -12.18 -6.10
CA ASN A 326 7.86 -12.61 -4.99
C ASN A 326 6.46 -11.99 -5.08
N THR A 327 6.40 -10.72 -5.45
CA THR A 327 5.15 -9.98 -5.63
C THR A 327 4.34 -10.53 -6.80
N LEU A 328 4.98 -10.85 -7.93
CA LEU A 328 4.34 -11.49 -9.07
C LEU A 328 3.63 -12.79 -8.66
N ILE A 329 4.37 -13.71 -8.05
CA ILE A 329 3.82 -15.02 -7.64
C ILE A 329 2.67 -14.86 -6.66
N PHE A 330 2.89 -14.07 -5.62
CA PHE A 330 1.91 -13.88 -4.56
C PHE A 330 0.61 -13.26 -5.09
N PHE A 331 0.71 -12.19 -5.86
CA PHE A 331 -0.49 -11.48 -6.34
C PHE A 331 -1.18 -12.22 -7.48
N ALA A 332 -0.45 -12.83 -8.40
CA ALA A 332 -1.05 -13.62 -9.46
C ALA A 332 -1.94 -14.73 -8.88
N VAL A 333 -1.45 -15.43 -7.88
CA VAL A 333 -2.24 -16.48 -7.22
C VAL A 333 -3.47 -15.91 -6.54
N LEU A 334 -3.33 -14.88 -5.72
CA LEU A 334 -4.47 -14.33 -4.97
C LEU A 334 -5.51 -13.67 -5.87
N VAL A 335 -5.07 -12.94 -6.89
CA VAL A 335 -5.98 -12.32 -7.86
C VAL A 335 -6.74 -13.38 -8.65
N GLY A 336 -6.06 -14.44 -9.10
CA GLY A 336 -6.71 -15.58 -9.76
C GLY A 336 -7.74 -16.26 -8.86
N MET A 337 -7.40 -16.51 -7.59
CA MET A 337 -8.33 -17.07 -6.60
C MET A 337 -9.54 -16.16 -6.36
N ALA A 338 -9.32 -14.85 -6.17
CA ALA A 338 -10.39 -13.88 -5.95
C ALA A 338 -11.32 -13.76 -7.18
N GLU A 339 -10.74 -13.81 -8.38
CA GLU A 339 -11.51 -13.84 -9.63
C GLU A 339 -12.40 -15.08 -9.74
N ASN A 340 -11.84 -16.23 -9.37
CA ASN A 340 -12.60 -17.47 -9.37
C ASN A 340 -13.74 -17.43 -8.34
N LEU A 341 -13.50 -16.93 -7.13
CA LEU A 341 -14.57 -16.72 -6.12
C LEU A 341 -15.71 -15.83 -6.66
N ASN A 342 -15.37 -14.79 -7.41
CA ASN A 342 -16.37 -13.93 -8.04
C ASN A 342 -17.17 -14.70 -9.10
N ASN A 343 -16.49 -15.41 -9.99
CA ASN A 343 -17.12 -16.20 -11.06
C ASN A 343 -18.00 -17.33 -10.53
N LEU A 344 -17.67 -17.91 -9.38
CA LEU A 344 -18.42 -18.95 -8.70
C LEU A 344 -19.59 -18.42 -7.84
N GLY A 345 -19.87 -17.10 -7.86
CA GLY A 345 -20.99 -16.46 -7.15
C GLY A 345 -20.76 -16.21 -5.66
N VAL A 346 -19.60 -16.56 -5.11
CA VAL A 346 -19.30 -16.43 -3.67
C VAL A 346 -19.31 -14.96 -3.24
N ILE A 347 -18.74 -14.06 -4.03
CA ILE A 347 -18.67 -12.62 -3.70
C ILE A 347 -20.08 -12.01 -3.65
N THR A 348 -20.93 -12.36 -4.62
CA THR A 348 -22.33 -11.93 -4.67
C THR A 348 -23.12 -12.44 -3.45
N TRP A 349 -22.92 -13.70 -3.08
CA TRP A 349 -23.55 -14.28 -1.88
C TRP A 349 -23.11 -13.58 -0.59
N ILE A 350 -21.80 -13.37 -0.39
CA ILE A 350 -21.30 -12.62 0.78
C ILE A 350 -21.87 -11.20 0.81
N GLY A 351 -21.94 -10.54 -0.36
CA GLY A 351 -22.57 -9.22 -0.48
C GLY A 351 -24.03 -9.22 -0.03
N SER A 352 -24.82 -10.24 -0.37
CA SER A 352 -26.22 -10.37 0.07
C SER A 352 -26.35 -10.59 1.57
N VAL A 353 -25.47 -11.37 2.18
CA VAL A 353 -25.44 -11.60 3.63
C VAL A 353 -25.12 -10.29 4.37
N VAL A 354 -24.11 -9.56 3.92
CA VAL A 354 -23.70 -8.28 4.54
C VAL A 354 -24.79 -7.22 4.36
N SER A 355 -25.43 -7.15 3.18
CA SER A 355 -26.53 -6.21 2.94
C SER A 355 -27.76 -6.47 3.84
N GLY A 356 -27.98 -7.73 4.24
CA GLY A 356 -28.99 -8.08 5.24
C GLY A 356 -28.72 -7.46 6.62
N VAL A 357 -27.46 -7.26 6.97
CA VAL A 357 -27.05 -6.64 8.26
C VAL A 357 -27.21 -5.12 8.23
N VAL A 358 -26.90 -4.48 7.09
CA VAL A 358 -26.97 -3.00 6.93
C VAL A 358 -28.28 -2.54 6.27
N GLY A 359 -29.18 -3.48 5.96
CA GLY A 359 -30.46 -3.22 5.29
C GLY A 359 -31.34 -2.24 6.07
N GLY A 360 -31.97 -1.29 5.35
CA GLY A 360 -32.86 -0.29 5.95
C GLY A 360 -32.16 0.96 6.50
N MET A 361 -30.81 1.01 6.50
CA MET A 361 -30.05 2.22 6.86
C MET A 361 -29.90 3.15 5.64
N PRO A 362 -29.86 4.49 5.80
CA PRO A 362 -29.40 5.37 4.76
C PRO A 362 -27.98 4.97 4.31
N TRP A 363 -27.73 4.94 3.00
CA TRP A 363 -26.47 4.44 2.46
C TRP A 363 -25.22 5.10 3.08
N ALA A 364 -25.29 6.39 3.40
CA ALA A 364 -24.16 7.10 4.01
C ALA A 364 -23.81 6.58 5.41
N VAL A 365 -24.82 6.18 6.20
CA VAL A 365 -24.62 5.59 7.53
C VAL A 365 -24.06 4.17 7.38
N ALA A 366 -24.63 3.35 6.49
CA ALA A 366 -24.13 2.01 6.19
C ALA A 366 -22.68 2.06 5.71
N PHE A 367 -22.37 2.95 4.79
CA PHE A 367 -20.99 3.14 4.28
C PHE A 367 -20.03 3.59 5.38
N ALA A 368 -20.43 4.53 6.25
CA ALA A 368 -19.58 4.99 7.36
C ALA A 368 -19.24 3.85 8.32
N ILE A 369 -20.21 3.00 8.66
CA ILE A 369 -19.98 1.81 9.50
C ILE A 369 -19.03 0.84 8.80
N LEU A 370 -19.28 0.51 7.53
CA LEU A 370 -18.42 -0.38 6.74
C LEU A 370 -16.99 0.17 6.65
N ALA A 371 -16.83 1.46 6.38
CA ALA A 371 -15.53 2.12 6.29
C ALA A 371 -14.75 2.10 7.61
N LEU A 372 -15.42 2.35 8.75
CA LEU A 372 -14.80 2.26 10.08
C LEU A 372 -14.41 0.83 10.43
N VAL A 373 -15.28 -0.15 10.16
CA VAL A 373 -14.96 -1.57 10.37
C VAL A 373 -13.78 -1.97 9.50
N TYR A 374 -13.78 -1.61 8.21
CA TYR A 374 -12.69 -1.89 7.28
C TYR A 374 -11.38 -1.25 7.75
N PHE A 375 -11.42 0.00 8.24
CA PHE A 375 -10.24 0.71 8.75
C PHE A 375 -9.67 0.01 9.99
N TYR A 376 -10.46 -0.22 11.04
CA TYR A 376 -9.96 -0.72 12.31
C TYR A 376 -9.77 -2.25 12.36
N ALA A 377 -10.39 -3.01 11.45
CA ALA A 377 -10.05 -4.42 11.26
C ALA A 377 -8.56 -4.64 10.96
N HIS A 378 -7.87 -3.59 10.48
CA HIS A 378 -6.42 -3.65 10.19
C HIS A 378 -5.55 -3.95 11.42
N TYR A 379 -6.02 -3.74 12.64
CA TYR A 379 -5.31 -4.23 13.82
C TYR A 379 -5.10 -5.75 13.82
N MET A 380 -5.88 -6.49 13.04
CA MET A 380 -5.74 -7.95 12.87
C MET A 380 -4.80 -8.34 11.73
N PHE A 381 -4.34 -7.37 10.94
CA PHE A 381 -3.50 -7.61 9.76
C PHE A 381 -2.11 -6.98 9.92
N ALA A 382 -1.09 -7.67 9.42
CA ALA A 382 0.29 -7.15 9.37
C ALA A 382 0.68 -6.66 7.95
N SER A 383 -0.29 -6.50 7.05
CA SER A 383 -0.06 -6.10 5.66
C SER A 383 -1.30 -5.45 5.08
N ASN A 384 -1.15 -4.21 4.59
CA ASN A 384 -2.20 -3.50 3.85
C ASN A 384 -2.73 -4.33 2.68
N THR A 385 -1.82 -4.87 1.88
CA THR A 385 -2.18 -5.62 0.68
C THR A 385 -2.95 -6.89 0.99
N ALA A 386 -2.57 -7.62 2.05
CA ALA A 386 -3.29 -8.81 2.47
C ALA A 386 -4.75 -8.49 2.84
N GLN A 387 -4.98 -7.40 3.57
CA GLN A 387 -6.34 -6.96 3.90
C GLN A 387 -7.11 -6.49 2.67
N ILE A 388 -6.49 -5.72 1.78
CA ILE A 388 -7.14 -5.27 0.55
C ILE A 388 -7.64 -6.47 -0.25
N VAL A 389 -6.78 -7.46 -0.48
CA VAL A 389 -7.15 -8.68 -1.22
C VAL A 389 -8.26 -9.45 -0.53
N ALA A 390 -8.22 -9.55 0.82
CA ALA A 390 -9.20 -10.31 1.58
C ALA A 390 -10.57 -9.61 1.72
N MET A 391 -10.59 -8.28 1.82
CA MET A 391 -11.78 -7.58 2.31
C MET A 391 -12.32 -6.51 1.35
N TYR A 392 -11.49 -5.89 0.51
CA TYR A 392 -11.91 -4.74 -0.29
C TYR A 392 -13.12 -5.05 -1.19
N GLY A 393 -13.07 -6.13 -1.97
CA GLY A 393 -14.16 -6.49 -2.89
C GLY A 393 -15.48 -6.78 -2.16
N VAL A 394 -15.40 -7.43 -1.00
CA VAL A 394 -16.57 -7.73 -0.15
C VAL A 394 -17.19 -6.44 0.38
N PHE A 395 -16.37 -5.56 0.95
CA PHE A 395 -16.84 -4.29 1.52
C PHE A 395 -17.37 -3.33 0.46
N LEU A 396 -16.74 -3.29 -0.72
CA LEU A 396 -17.24 -2.53 -1.86
C LEU A 396 -18.60 -3.07 -2.35
N GLY A 397 -18.73 -4.38 -2.54
CA GLY A 397 -19.98 -5.00 -2.93
C GLY A 397 -21.11 -4.71 -1.94
N ALA A 398 -20.83 -4.81 -0.64
CA ALA A 398 -21.78 -4.47 0.41
C ALA A 398 -22.19 -3.00 0.40
N ALA A 399 -21.22 -2.09 0.19
CA ALA A 399 -21.49 -0.66 0.11
C ALA A 399 -22.37 -0.31 -1.09
N ILE A 400 -22.09 -0.87 -2.27
CA ILE A 400 -22.90 -0.69 -3.49
C ILE A 400 -24.32 -1.24 -3.27
N THR A 401 -24.44 -2.42 -2.69
CA THR A 401 -25.76 -3.03 -2.38
C THR A 401 -26.55 -2.20 -1.38
N ALA A 402 -25.89 -1.52 -0.43
CA ALA A 402 -26.53 -0.58 0.49
C ALA A 402 -26.89 0.76 -0.16
N GLY A 403 -26.65 0.94 -1.46
CA GLY A 403 -26.99 2.13 -2.25
C GLY A 403 -25.92 3.24 -2.24
N ALA A 404 -24.69 2.94 -1.82
CA ALA A 404 -23.60 3.91 -1.93
C ALA A 404 -23.23 4.14 -3.41
N PRO A 405 -22.92 5.38 -3.84
CA PRO A 405 -22.42 5.64 -5.18
C PRO A 405 -21.16 4.81 -5.46
N PRO A 406 -21.16 3.97 -6.54
CA PRO A 406 -20.11 2.97 -6.74
C PRO A 406 -18.69 3.56 -6.83
N MET A 407 -18.52 4.65 -7.58
CA MET A 407 -17.22 5.31 -7.75
C MET A 407 -16.70 5.87 -6.41
N PHE A 408 -17.57 6.55 -5.66
CA PHE A 408 -17.25 7.07 -4.34
C PHE A 408 -16.80 5.95 -3.38
N ALA A 409 -17.60 4.88 -3.29
CA ALA A 409 -17.31 3.76 -2.41
C ALA A 409 -15.99 3.08 -2.77
N ALA A 410 -15.74 2.88 -4.06
CA ALA A 410 -14.53 2.25 -4.55
C ALA A 410 -13.27 3.08 -4.24
N LEU A 411 -13.30 4.39 -4.52
CA LEU A 411 -12.19 5.30 -4.23
C LEU A 411 -11.95 5.41 -2.72
N ALA A 412 -12.99 5.67 -1.94
CA ALA A 412 -12.87 5.85 -0.49
C ALA A 412 -12.30 4.61 0.21
N LEU A 413 -12.80 3.40 -0.10
CA LEU A 413 -12.25 2.14 0.43
C LEU A 413 -10.83 1.89 -0.08
N GLY A 414 -10.52 2.27 -1.32
CA GLY A 414 -9.17 2.19 -1.88
C GLY A 414 -8.18 3.08 -1.12
N PHE A 415 -8.55 4.30 -0.77
CA PHE A 415 -7.73 5.20 0.05
C PHE A 415 -7.56 4.66 1.46
N ILE A 416 -8.63 4.19 2.11
CA ILE A 416 -8.59 3.55 3.42
C ILE A 416 -7.60 2.40 3.45
N GLY A 417 -7.51 1.60 2.37
CA GLY A 417 -6.55 0.51 2.19
C GLY A 417 -5.07 0.89 2.39
N ASN A 418 -4.75 2.17 2.35
CA ASN A 418 -3.42 2.71 2.66
C ASN A 418 -3.37 3.35 4.03
N LEU A 419 -4.40 4.18 4.35
CA LEU A 419 -4.40 5.08 5.49
C LEU A 419 -4.33 4.35 6.84
N PHE A 420 -4.83 3.13 6.92
CA PHE A 420 -4.73 2.31 8.12
C PHE A 420 -3.31 1.74 8.35
N GLY A 421 -2.38 1.84 7.39
CA GLY A 421 -1.07 1.19 7.46
C GLY A 421 -0.09 1.70 8.54
N ALA A 422 -0.46 2.74 9.30
CA ALA A 422 0.32 3.27 10.41
C ALA A 422 -0.35 3.09 11.79
N ILE A 423 -1.53 2.45 11.89
CA ILE A 423 -2.27 2.31 13.17
C ILE A 423 -1.56 1.43 14.20
N SER A 424 -0.68 0.54 13.77
CA SER A 424 0.20 -0.23 14.63
C SER A 424 1.63 -0.27 14.05
N HIS A 425 2.60 -0.64 14.87
CA HIS A 425 3.99 -0.77 14.44
C HIS A 425 4.21 -1.95 13.47
N TYR A 426 3.29 -2.88 13.40
CA TYR A 426 3.28 -4.03 12.47
C TYR A 426 2.27 -3.89 11.33
N ALA A 427 1.48 -2.81 11.28
CA ALA A 427 0.39 -2.64 10.33
C ALA A 427 0.85 -2.75 8.86
N SER A 428 2.04 -2.27 8.56
CA SER A 428 2.57 -2.27 7.20
C SER A 428 4.08 -2.45 7.18
N GLY A 429 4.64 -2.77 6.01
CA GLY A 429 6.09 -2.82 5.82
C GLY A 429 6.80 -1.52 6.21
N PRO A 430 6.35 -0.34 5.75
CA PRO A 430 6.92 0.94 6.18
C PRO A 430 6.91 1.13 7.70
N SER A 431 5.79 0.87 8.36
CA SER A 431 5.67 0.99 9.82
C SER A 431 6.65 0.07 10.54
N GLY A 432 6.79 -1.18 10.08
CA GLY A 432 7.77 -2.13 10.62
C GLY A 432 9.22 -1.67 10.45
N VAL A 433 9.56 -1.13 9.28
CA VAL A 433 10.91 -0.61 8.99
C VAL A 433 11.27 0.56 9.90
N VAL A 434 10.39 1.57 9.98
CA VAL A 434 10.71 2.75 10.79
C VAL A 434 10.62 2.47 12.30
N TYR A 435 9.72 1.58 12.74
CA TYR A 435 9.64 1.12 14.11
C TYR A 435 10.90 0.34 14.54
N GLY A 436 11.43 -0.50 13.65
CA GLY A 436 12.68 -1.26 13.89
C GLY A 436 13.90 -0.39 14.20
N SER A 437 13.79 0.91 13.97
CA SER A 437 14.80 1.90 14.34
C SER A 437 15.04 2.06 15.85
N GLY A 438 14.10 1.64 16.69
CA GLY A 438 14.17 1.75 18.14
C GLY A 438 13.83 3.14 18.71
N TYR A 439 13.51 4.13 17.89
CA TYR A 439 13.18 5.49 18.36
C TYR A 439 11.84 5.62 19.08
N VAL A 440 10.93 4.64 18.95
CA VAL A 440 9.57 4.71 19.47
C VAL A 440 9.21 3.45 20.25
N LYS A 441 8.59 3.62 21.41
CA LYS A 441 8.05 2.49 22.21
C LYS A 441 6.71 2.03 21.67
N VAL A 442 6.37 0.76 21.85
CA VAL A 442 5.09 0.16 21.41
C VAL A 442 3.88 0.94 21.95
N SER A 443 3.87 1.25 23.24
CA SER A 443 2.78 1.97 23.89
C SER A 443 2.59 3.39 23.34
N GLU A 444 3.69 4.08 23.01
CA GLU A 444 3.66 5.41 22.40
C GLU A 444 3.12 5.32 20.96
N TRP A 445 3.51 4.25 20.23
CA TRP A 445 3.02 4.04 18.86
C TRP A 445 1.50 3.94 18.83
N PHE A 446 0.92 3.02 19.61
CA PHE A 446 -0.53 2.84 19.64
C PHE A 446 -1.29 4.13 20.03
N LYS A 447 -0.78 4.86 21.02
CA LYS A 447 -1.40 6.12 21.46
C LYS A 447 -1.39 7.18 20.37
N VAL A 448 -0.21 7.43 19.78
CA VAL A 448 -0.05 8.47 18.74
C VAL A 448 -0.79 8.06 17.47
N ALA A 449 -0.64 6.80 17.04
CA ALA A 449 -1.29 6.30 15.84
C ALA A 449 -2.82 6.35 15.94
N PHE A 450 -3.41 6.07 17.10
CA PHE A 450 -4.85 6.21 17.29
C PHE A 450 -5.30 7.68 17.09
N ILE A 451 -4.61 8.64 17.70
CA ILE A 451 -4.93 10.08 17.53
C ILE A 451 -4.80 10.48 16.06
N MET A 452 -3.74 10.03 15.39
CA MET A 452 -3.53 10.33 13.96
C MET A 452 -4.58 9.66 13.07
N SER A 453 -5.00 8.43 13.39
CA SER A 453 -6.05 7.74 12.63
C SER A 453 -7.37 8.52 12.66
N VAL A 454 -7.75 9.04 13.83
CA VAL A 454 -8.95 9.90 13.95
C VAL A 454 -8.82 11.17 13.10
N ALA A 455 -7.67 11.84 13.17
CA ALA A 455 -7.44 13.04 12.36
C ALA A 455 -7.50 12.73 10.84
N ILE A 456 -6.86 11.65 10.41
CA ILE A 456 -6.87 11.21 9.00
C ILE A 456 -8.29 10.85 8.57
N ILE A 457 -9.03 10.06 9.37
CA ILE A 457 -10.43 9.71 9.06
C ILE A 457 -11.26 10.98 8.90
N VAL A 458 -11.15 11.95 9.82
CA VAL A 458 -11.89 13.21 9.72
C VAL A 458 -11.54 13.98 8.45
N ILE A 459 -10.25 14.14 8.12
CA ILE A 459 -9.82 14.84 6.90
C ILE A 459 -10.37 14.14 5.66
N TRP A 460 -10.19 12.82 5.54
CA TRP A 460 -10.61 12.10 4.34
C TRP A 460 -12.13 11.97 4.24
N THR A 461 -12.85 11.92 5.37
CA THR A 461 -14.33 11.97 5.37
C THR A 461 -14.84 13.34 4.98
N VAL A 462 -14.37 14.42 5.65
CA VAL A 462 -14.94 15.76 5.42
C VAL A 462 -14.39 16.37 4.13
N VAL A 463 -13.06 16.48 4.03
CA VAL A 463 -12.42 17.11 2.87
C VAL A 463 -12.48 16.19 1.65
N GLY A 464 -12.25 14.89 1.85
CA GLY A 464 -12.25 13.89 0.78
C GLY A 464 -13.63 13.71 0.16
N SER A 465 -14.68 13.51 0.96
CA SER A 465 -16.04 13.38 0.42
C SER A 465 -16.52 14.70 -0.22
N GLY A 466 -16.20 15.85 0.41
CA GLY A 466 -16.52 17.15 -0.19
C GLY A 466 -15.83 17.37 -1.54
N TRP A 467 -14.58 16.96 -1.66
CA TRP A 467 -13.83 17.04 -2.92
C TRP A 467 -14.39 16.09 -3.99
N MET A 468 -14.66 14.82 -3.64
CA MET A 468 -15.26 13.85 -4.55
C MET A 468 -16.67 14.27 -4.99
N TRP A 469 -17.42 14.96 -4.13
CA TRP A 469 -18.70 15.57 -4.53
C TRP A 469 -18.51 16.63 -5.63
N VAL A 470 -17.50 17.51 -5.49
CA VAL A 470 -17.17 18.53 -6.51
C VAL A 470 -16.74 17.88 -7.82
N LEU A 471 -16.06 16.73 -7.78
CA LEU A 471 -15.65 15.97 -8.98
C LEU A 471 -16.81 15.20 -9.64
N GLY A 472 -17.96 15.07 -8.98
CA GLY A 472 -19.09 14.29 -9.44
C GLY A 472 -19.04 12.79 -9.12
N ASP A 473 -18.06 12.34 -8.37
CA ASP A 473 -17.90 10.93 -7.97
C ASP A 473 -19.00 10.44 -7.00
N LEU A 474 -19.76 11.36 -6.40
CA LEU A 474 -20.95 11.08 -5.58
C LEU A 474 -22.25 11.03 -6.40
N ALA A 475 -22.21 11.23 -7.71
CA ALA A 475 -23.39 11.02 -8.57
C ALA A 475 -23.77 9.54 -8.63
N MET A 476 -25.05 9.25 -8.45
CA MET A 476 -25.60 7.90 -8.55
C MET A 476 -25.78 7.48 -10.01
#